data_b12e7d64aa684272a17c18f3a113da79
#
_entry.id   b12e7d64aa684272a17c18f3a113da79
#
_cell.length_a   1.000
_cell.length_b   1.000
_cell.length_c   1.000
_cell.angle_alpha   90.00
_cell.angle_beta   90.00
_cell.angle_gamma   90.00
#
_symmetry.space_group_name_H-M   'P 1'
#
loop_
_entity.id
_entity.type
_entity.pdbx_description
1 polymer ?
#
loop_
_entity_poly.entity_id
_entity_poly.type
_entity_poly.pdbx_seq_one_letter_code
_entity_poly.pdbx_strand_id
1 'polypeptide(L)'
;MIYVNDIQDIFGSNFIVKMFLIPGILGMIYIFKYLIRHYKLNKNSFFTYILYSTNFTFLIIVLKLLFTQIDKNSPEGGLLSDTSLIFVVVAIDYFVVSYYKYVEYAVIPLFLLFYGLYTYAYGFDIRSTVLVLLALFLFWTSLYIIFKYRLLVTKKRYFYLFASFPITLSVMLISSSRFQFSLGYSVGIFLKICIMLFIAEKVLAILKLIVQEYSELRKYSYMDTLTNTYNRRKFEETLQEIIESQYMSVFTVVLFDVDAFKHINDTYGHAAGDYTLKEICELVRIKLKNENTSGQLFRYGGDEFFIIFRNNREEEVKEIIGGIVDMVSTYDFKYEKNSFKASISVGAVEVVDIQEQQEIINDVDKKLYIAKSKGKNQVVY
;
A
#
# COMPACT_ATOMS: atom_id res chain seq x y z
N MET A 1 -39.73 -30.84 10.48
CA MET A 1 -40.09 -29.46 10.08
C MET A 1 -39.69 -28.54 11.22
N ILE A 2 -38.63 -27.80 11.05
CA ILE A 2 -38.21 -26.78 12.04
C ILE A 2 -38.86 -25.48 11.56
N TYR A 3 -39.91 -25.04 12.23
CA TYR A 3 -40.52 -23.74 12.03
C TYR A 3 -39.70 -22.74 12.85
N VAL A 4 -38.84 -21.96 12.21
CA VAL A 4 -38.23 -20.78 12.83
C VAL A 4 -39.22 -19.63 12.67
N ASN A 5 -39.95 -19.32 13.71
CA ASN A 5 -41.11 -18.41 13.61
C ASN A 5 -40.77 -16.97 14.06
N ASP A 6 -39.60 -16.69 14.65
CA ASP A 6 -39.32 -15.41 15.25
C ASP A 6 -38.10 -14.71 14.65
N ILE A 7 -38.25 -13.38 14.44
CA ILE A 7 -37.15 -12.48 14.06
C ILE A 7 -36.00 -12.56 15.07
N GLN A 8 -36.27 -12.86 16.34
CA GLN A 8 -35.25 -13.05 17.38
C GLN A 8 -34.32 -14.23 17.08
N ASP A 9 -34.82 -15.31 16.46
CA ASP A 9 -34.01 -16.46 16.08
C ASP A 9 -33.10 -16.13 14.89
N ILE A 10 -33.52 -15.21 14.02
CA ILE A 10 -32.76 -14.79 12.85
C ILE A 10 -31.59 -13.84 13.26
N PHE A 11 -31.85 -12.89 14.18
CA PHE A 11 -30.89 -11.88 14.62
C PHE A 11 -30.43 -12.10 16.08
N GLY A 12 -30.21 -13.33 16.48
CA GLY A 12 -29.77 -13.68 17.83
C GLY A 12 -28.41 -13.07 18.21
N SER A 13 -28.07 -13.15 19.51
CA SER A 13 -26.81 -12.63 20.06
C SER A 13 -25.56 -13.11 19.30
N ASN A 14 -25.58 -14.33 18.79
CA ASN A 14 -24.48 -14.90 18.01
C ASN A 14 -24.25 -14.17 16.67
N PHE A 15 -25.29 -13.66 16.01
CA PHE A 15 -25.16 -12.87 14.79
C PHE A 15 -24.45 -11.54 15.08
N ILE A 16 -24.84 -10.84 16.15
CA ILE A 16 -24.21 -9.56 16.54
C ILE A 16 -22.72 -9.75 16.86
N VAL A 17 -22.39 -10.78 17.65
CA VAL A 17 -20.98 -11.09 17.97
C VAL A 17 -20.17 -11.39 16.71
N LYS A 18 -20.74 -12.19 15.81
CA LYS A 18 -20.07 -12.52 14.54
C LYS A 18 -19.86 -11.30 13.65
N MET A 19 -20.78 -10.32 13.66
CA MET A 19 -20.62 -9.07 12.91
C MET A 19 -19.40 -8.24 13.36
N PHE A 20 -19.07 -8.23 14.66
CA PHE A 20 -17.87 -7.55 15.14
C PHE A 20 -16.56 -8.17 14.67
N LEU A 21 -16.58 -9.40 14.19
CA LEU A 21 -15.40 -10.06 13.62
C LEU A 21 -15.06 -9.55 12.20
N ILE A 22 -16.03 -9.03 11.46
CA ILE A 22 -15.80 -8.51 10.10
C ILE A 22 -14.72 -7.43 10.05
N PRO A 23 -14.75 -6.38 10.89
CA PRO A 23 -13.70 -5.38 10.94
C PRO A 23 -12.31 -5.95 11.22
N GLY A 24 -12.21 -6.89 12.16
CA GLY A 24 -10.94 -7.55 12.50
C GLY A 24 -10.35 -8.33 11.32
N ILE A 25 -11.17 -9.11 10.64
CA ILE A 25 -10.77 -9.92 9.48
C ILE A 25 -10.32 -9.02 8.32
N LEU A 26 -11.10 -7.97 8.01
CA LEU A 26 -10.76 -7.02 6.97
C LEU A 26 -9.49 -6.25 7.30
N GLY A 27 -9.30 -5.87 8.59
CA GLY A 27 -8.07 -5.26 9.08
C GLY A 27 -6.85 -6.16 8.85
N MET A 28 -6.95 -7.46 9.16
CA MET A 28 -5.88 -8.43 8.91
C MET A 28 -5.53 -8.53 7.42
N ILE A 29 -6.53 -8.57 6.53
CA ILE A 29 -6.32 -8.59 5.08
C ILE A 29 -5.57 -7.33 4.62
N TYR A 30 -5.94 -6.17 5.13
CA TYR A 30 -5.30 -4.90 4.82
C TYR A 30 -3.86 -4.81 5.32
N ILE A 31 -3.61 -5.23 6.56
CA ILE A 31 -2.26 -5.29 7.15
C ILE A 31 -1.37 -6.22 6.33
N PHE A 32 -1.86 -7.40 5.98
CA PHE A 32 -1.13 -8.37 5.18
C PHE A 32 -0.73 -7.80 3.81
N LYS A 33 -1.66 -7.12 3.13
CA LYS A 33 -1.39 -6.43 1.87
C LYS A 33 -0.35 -5.32 2.03
N TYR A 34 -0.41 -4.57 3.11
CA TYR A 34 0.56 -3.54 3.43
C TYR A 34 1.96 -4.14 3.62
N LEU A 35 2.09 -5.23 4.40
CA LEU A 35 3.35 -5.93 4.64
C LEU A 35 3.97 -6.46 3.33
N ILE A 36 3.18 -7.10 2.46
CA ILE A 36 3.67 -7.58 1.15
C ILE A 36 4.26 -6.44 0.32
N ARG A 37 3.63 -5.26 0.33
CA ARG A 37 4.14 -4.09 -0.39
C ARG A 37 5.38 -3.50 0.27
N HIS A 38 5.37 -3.39 1.59
CA HIS A 38 6.46 -2.77 2.36
C HIS A 38 7.76 -3.56 2.21
N TYR A 39 7.70 -4.87 2.35
CA TYR A 39 8.86 -5.76 2.19
C TYR A 39 9.19 -6.11 0.73
N LYS A 40 8.58 -5.43 -0.25
CA LYS A 40 8.82 -5.64 -1.70
C LYS A 40 8.71 -7.12 -2.14
N LEU A 41 7.97 -7.95 -1.38
CA LEU A 41 7.73 -9.35 -1.70
C LEU A 41 6.98 -9.55 -3.02
N ASN A 42 6.55 -8.46 -3.65
CA ASN A 42 5.78 -8.43 -4.89
C ASN A 42 6.66 -8.54 -6.17
N LYS A 43 7.97 -8.74 -6.05
CA LYS A 43 8.88 -8.81 -7.20
C LYS A 43 8.72 -10.08 -8.03
N ASN A 44 8.35 -11.21 -7.40
CA ASN A 44 8.09 -12.48 -8.07
C ASN A 44 6.60 -12.80 -8.10
N SER A 45 6.03 -12.81 -9.31
CA SER A 45 4.61 -13.05 -9.57
C SER A 45 4.09 -14.36 -8.98
N PHE A 46 4.85 -15.44 -9.10
CA PHE A 46 4.48 -16.76 -8.63
C PHE A 46 4.54 -16.88 -7.09
N PHE A 47 5.61 -16.33 -6.48
CA PHE A 47 5.74 -16.33 -5.02
C PHE A 47 4.64 -15.50 -4.35
N THR A 48 4.31 -14.37 -4.93
CA THR A 48 3.21 -13.52 -4.43
C THR A 48 1.86 -14.23 -4.52
N TYR A 49 1.62 -14.98 -5.59
CA TYR A 49 0.42 -15.80 -5.73
C TYR A 49 0.33 -16.86 -4.63
N ILE A 50 1.41 -17.62 -4.38
CA ILE A 50 1.45 -18.62 -3.30
C ILE A 50 1.16 -17.95 -1.96
N LEU A 51 1.79 -16.81 -1.68
CA LEU A 51 1.64 -16.10 -0.42
C LEU A 51 0.18 -15.63 -0.17
N TYR A 52 -0.49 -15.11 -1.20
CA TYR A 52 -1.91 -14.77 -1.11
C TYR A 52 -2.81 -16.00 -0.97
N SER A 53 -2.53 -17.07 -1.69
CA SER A 53 -3.31 -18.30 -1.63
C SER A 53 -3.19 -18.98 -0.27
N THR A 54 -1.98 -19.05 0.29
CA THR A 54 -1.73 -19.64 1.63
C THR A 54 -2.37 -18.79 2.73
N ASN A 55 -2.27 -17.46 2.66
CA ASN A 55 -2.93 -16.58 3.61
C ASN A 55 -4.47 -16.72 3.55
N PHE A 56 -5.04 -16.79 2.36
CA PHE A 56 -6.47 -17.00 2.18
C PHE A 56 -6.92 -18.35 2.74
N THR A 57 -6.19 -19.43 2.44
CA THR A 57 -6.48 -20.78 2.96
C THR A 57 -6.37 -20.79 4.49
N PHE A 58 -5.34 -20.17 5.06
CA PHE A 58 -5.17 -20.03 6.50
C PHE A 58 -6.35 -19.29 7.14
N LEU A 59 -6.76 -18.16 6.56
CA LEU A 59 -7.91 -17.39 7.01
C LEU A 59 -9.19 -18.22 7.00
N ILE A 60 -9.42 -19.01 5.96
CA ILE A 60 -10.55 -19.95 5.83
C ILE A 60 -10.53 -20.99 6.97
N ILE A 61 -9.38 -21.61 7.22
CA ILE A 61 -9.24 -22.63 8.26
C ILE A 61 -9.51 -22.03 9.63
N VAL A 62 -8.90 -20.89 9.93
CA VAL A 62 -9.09 -20.19 11.21
C VAL A 62 -10.56 -19.81 11.43
N LEU A 63 -11.20 -19.23 10.42
CA LEU A 63 -12.63 -18.93 10.46
C LEU A 63 -13.47 -20.17 10.70
N LYS A 64 -13.20 -21.24 9.97
CA LYS A 64 -13.95 -22.51 10.15
C LYS A 64 -13.78 -23.05 11.56
N LEU A 65 -12.57 -23.07 12.11
CA LEU A 65 -12.31 -23.56 13.47
C LEU A 65 -12.99 -22.71 14.53
N LEU A 66 -12.86 -21.38 14.46
CA LEU A 66 -13.49 -20.45 15.39
C LEU A 66 -15.02 -20.62 15.38
N PHE A 67 -15.60 -20.77 14.23
CA PHE A 67 -17.04 -20.82 14.08
C PHE A 67 -17.62 -22.20 14.38
N THR A 68 -16.89 -23.28 14.12
CA THR A 68 -17.33 -24.62 14.53
C THR A 68 -17.49 -24.72 16.04
N GLN A 69 -16.68 -23.98 16.80
CA GLN A 69 -16.82 -23.91 18.25
C GLN A 69 -18.05 -23.08 18.68
N ILE A 70 -18.37 -22.01 17.96
CA ILE A 70 -19.50 -21.13 18.28
C ILE A 70 -20.84 -21.74 17.87
N ASP A 71 -20.88 -22.48 16.75
CA ASP A 71 -22.11 -23.02 16.15
C ASP A 71 -22.43 -24.47 16.57
N LYS A 72 -21.70 -25.03 17.56
CA LYS A 72 -21.95 -26.42 18.04
C LYS A 72 -23.39 -26.69 18.44
N ASN A 73 -24.16 -25.67 18.77
CA ASN A 73 -25.55 -25.76 19.23
C ASN A 73 -26.55 -25.08 18.28
N SER A 74 -26.16 -24.74 17.05
CA SER A 74 -27.09 -24.11 16.09
C SER A 74 -27.93 -25.17 15.40
N PRO A 75 -29.27 -25.07 15.44
CA PRO A 75 -30.16 -25.97 14.71
C PRO A 75 -30.08 -25.80 13.18
N GLU A 76 -29.47 -24.73 12.72
CA GLU A 76 -29.31 -24.40 11.30
C GLU A 76 -28.07 -25.09 10.76
N GLY A 77 -28.17 -26.29 10.25
CA GLY A 77 -27.03 -27.04 9.69
C GLY A 77 -26.07 -26.18 8.86
N GLY A 78 -24.79 -26.30 9.17
CA GLY A 78 -23.56 -25.59 8.76
C GLY A 78 -23.48 -24.71 7.51
N LEU A 79 -24.35 -24.82 6.53
CA LEU A 79 -24.32 -24.03 5.28
C LEU A 79 -25.05 -22.69 5.38
N LEU A 80 -26.00 -22.57 6.31
CA LEU A 80 -26.81 -21.37 6.53
C LEU A 80 -26.46 -20.63 7.81
N SER A 81 -25.50 -21.16 8.55
CA SER A 81 -25.02 -20.46 9.74
C SER A 81 -24.49 -19.09 9.33
N ASP A 82 -24.64 -18.11 10.21
CA ASP A 82 -24.06 -16.75 10.05
C ASP A 82 -22.60 -16.80 9.66
N THR A 83 -21.92 -17.86 10.05
CA THR A 83 -20.54 -18.21 9.71
C THR A 83 -20.31 -18.33 8.21
N SER A 84 -21.15 -19.10 7.53
CA SER A 84 -21.02 -19.29 6.07
C SER A 84 -21.27 -17.98 5.33
N LEU A 85 -22.18 -17.16 5.83
CA LEU A 85 -22.48 -15.84 5.28
C LEU A 85 -21.31 -14.86 5.48
N ILE A 86 -20.71 -14.80 6.67
CA ILE A 86 -19.52 -14.00 6.94
C ILE A 86 -18.37 -14.45 6.05
N PHE A 87 -18.20 -15.77 5.90
CA PHE A 87 -17.19 -16.33 5.03
C PHE A 87 -17.32 -15.85 3.57
N VAL A 88 -18.52 -15.85 3.03
CA VAL A 88 -18.81 -15.35 1.67
C VAL A 88 -18.45 -13.87 1.54
N VAL A 89 -18.89 -13.05 2.51
CA VAL A 89 -18.57 -11.61 2.53
C VAL A 89 -17.07 -11.37 2.59
N VAL A 90 -16.38 -12.05 3.51
CA VAL A 90 -14.92 -11.94 3.67
C VAL A 90 -14.17 -12.40 2.42
N ALA A 91 -14.62 -13.47 1.78
CA ALA A 91 -14.02 -13.95 0.53
C ALA A 91 -14.14 -12.90 -0.59
N ILE A 92 -15.31 -12.29 -0.75
CA ILE A 92 -15.55 -11.22 -1.72
C ILE A 92 -14.58 -10.04 -1.44
N ASP A 93 -14.54 -9.59 -0.19
CA ASP A 93 -13.71 -8.46 0.21
C ASP A 93 -12.23 -8.77 0.07
N TYR A 94 -11.82 -10.00 0.39
CA TYR A 94 -10.46 -10.45 0.16
C TYR A 94 -10.08 -10.34 -1.31
N PHE A 95 -10.92 -10.79 -2.22
CA PHE A 95 -10.67 -10.68 -3.66
C PHE A 95 -10.69 -9.24 -4.17
N VAL A 96 -11.59 -8.41 -3.67
CA VAL A 96 -11.64 -6.97 -4.02
C VAL A 96 -10.38 -6.24 -3.56
N VAL A 97 -9.88 -6.56 -2.35
CA VAL A 97 -8.72 -5.88 -1.74
C VAL A 97 -7.40 -6.43 -2.28
N SER A 98 -7.30 -7.75 -2.40
CA SER A 98 -6.03 -8.47 -2.68
C SER A 98 -5.78 -8.71 -4.15
N TYR A 99 -6.41 -7.96 -5.05
CA TYR A 99 -6.30 -8.20 -6.49
C TYR A 99 -4.89 -8.55 -6.95
N TYR A 100 -4.81 -9.72 -7.56
CA TYR A 100 -3.65 -10.23 -8.24
C TYR A 100 -4.04 -10.78 -9.62
N LYS A 101 -3.19 -10.62 -10.62
CA LYS A 101 -3.49 -10.87 -12.05
C LYS A 101 -4.04 -12.27 -12.39
N TYR A 102 -3.93 -13.23 -11.45
CA TYR A 102 -4.31 -14.64 -11.67
C TYR A 102 -5.21 -15.20 -10.58
N VAL A 103 -5.74 -14.36 -9.68
CA VAL A 103 -6.63 -14.80 -8.59
C VAL A 103 -7.95 -15.39 -9.14
N GLU A 104 -8.40 -14.94 -10.29
CA GLU A 104 -9.53 -15.50 -11.01
C GLU A 104 -9.43 -17.01 -11.25
N TYR A 105 -8.23 -17.54 -11.46
CA TYR A 105 -8.02 -18.98 -11.64
C TYR A 105 -8.05 -19.78 -10.34
N ALA A 106 -7.83 -19.16 -9.18
CA ALA A 106 -7.96 -19.81 -7.88
C ALA A 106 -9.41 -20.01 -7.45
N VAL A 107 -10.33 -19.23 -7.99
CA VAL A 107 -11.76 -19.31 -7.68
C VAL A 107 -12.37 -20.61 -8.19
N ILE A 108 -11.94 -21.11 -9.36
CA ILE A 108 -12.46 -22.34 -9.97
C ILE A 108 -12.16 -23.59 -9.11
N PRO A 109 -10.92 -23.85 -8.65
CA PRO A 109 -10.62 -24.96 -7.76
C PRO A 109 -11.35 -24.89 -6.41
N LEU A 110 -11.42 -23.69 -5.81
CA LEU A 110 -12.18 -23.48 -4.57
C LEU A 110 -13.67 -23.82 -4.72
N PHE A 111 -14.21 -23.49 -5.86
CA PHE A 111 -15.57 -23.76 -6.23
C PHE A 111 -15.83 -25.26 -6.41
N LEU A 112 -14.98 -25.98 -7.13
CA LEU A 112 -15.05 -27.44 -7.29
C LEU A 112 -14.88 -28.15 -5.95
N LEU A 113 -13.99 -27.67 -5.09
CA LEU A 113 -13.81 -28.18 -3.73
C LEU A 113 -15.08 -27.99 -2.90
N PHE A 114 -15.70 -26.81 -2.95
CA PHE A 114 -16.95 -26.53 -2.23
C PHE A 114 -18.09 -27.41 -2.71
N TYR A 115 -18.22 -27.59 -4.02
CA TYR A 115 -19.23 -28.51 -4.61
C TYR A 115 -18.95 -29.96 -4.21
N GLY A 116 -17.71 -30.41 -4.23
CA GLY A 116 -17.33 -31.75 -3.79
C GLY A 116 -17.63 -32.01 -2.32
N LEU A 117 -17.33 -31.03 -1.44
CA LEU A 117 -17.68 -31.11 -0.02
C LEU A 117 -19.22 -31.11 0.21
N TYR A 118 -19.94 -30.32 -0.58
CA TYR A 118 -21.39 -30.29 -0.53
C TYR A 118 -22.00 -31.64 -0.91
N THR A 119 -21.60 -32.25 -2.06
CA THR A 119 -22.06 -33.53 -2.52
C THR A 119 -21.68 -34.68 -1.58
N TYR A 120 -20.50 -34.64 -0.99
CA TYR A 120 -20.05 -35.59 0.03
C TYR A 120 -20.92 -35.50 1.30
N ALA A 121 -21.22 -34.31 1.77
CA ALA A 121 -21.99 -34.12 3.02
C ALA A 121 -23.47 -34.46 2.89
N TYR A 122 -24.09 -34.19 1.72
CA TYR A 122 -25.53 -34.23 1.55
C TYR A 122 -26.02 -35.25 0.48
N GLY A 123 -25.12 -35.97 -0.16
CA GLY A 123 -25.43 -36.91 -1.24
C GLY A 123 -25.78 -36.21 -2.56
N PHE A 124 -25.92 -37.01 -3.62
CA PHE A 124 -26.24 -36.56 -4.96
C PHE A 124 -27.73 -36.70 -5.23
N ASP A 125 -28.42 -35.61 -5.61
CA ASP A 125 -29.80 -35.59 -6.09
C ASP A 125 -29.91 -34.66 -7.30
N ILE A 126 -30.56 -35.07 -8.37
CA ILE A 126 -30.64 -34.34 -9.64
C ILE A 126 -31.26 -32.95 -9.47
N ARG A 127 -32.36 -32.85 -8.71
CA ARG A 127 -33.07 -31.56 -8.52
C ARG A 127 -32.20 -30.57 -7.73
N SER A 128 -31.61 -31.03 -6.65
CA SER A 128 -30.69 -30.21 -5.85
C SER A 128 -29.44 -29.87 -6.63
N THR A 129 -28.93 -30.76 -7.47
CA THR A 129 -27.78 -30.53 -8.34
C THR A 129 -28.01 -29.40 -9.33
N VAL A 130 -29.17 -29.34 -10.00
CA VAL A 130 -29.50 -28.25 -10.94
C VAL A 130 -29.54 -26.90 -10.22
N LEU A 131 -30.15 -26.82 -9.03
CA LEU A 131 -30.20 -25.60 -8.25
C LEU A 131 -28.80 -25.16 -7.78
N VAL A 132 -28.00 -26.12 -7.37
CA VAL A 132 -26.59 -25.83 -6.98
C VAL A 132 -25.79 -25.35 -8.18
N LEU A 133 -25.89 -25.96 -9.35
CA LEU A 133 -25.19 -25.49 -10.56
C LEU A 133 -25.64 -24.08 -10.96
N LEU A 134 -26.92 -23.76 -10.87
CA LEU A 134 -27.44 -22.41 -11.11
C LEU A 134 -26.85 -21.40 -10.10
N ALA A 135 -26.85 -21.76 -8.83
CA ALA A 135 -26.29 -20.95 -7.77
C ALA A 135 -24.79 -20.67 -7.99
N LEU A 136 -24.08 -21.69 -8.41
CA LEU A 136 -22.67 -21.62 -8.74
C LEU A 136 -22.41 -20.72 -9.96
N PHE A 137 -23.23 -20.80 -10.98
CA PHE A 137 -23.17 -19.90 -12.13
C PHE A 137 -23.38 -18.44 -11.71
N LEU A 138 -24.36 -18.15 -10.86
CA LEU A 138 -24.59 -16.81 -10.33
C LEU A 138 -23.43 -16.30 -9.48
N PHE A 139 -22.85 -17.17 -8.65
CA PHE A 139 -21.66 -16.83 -7.86
C PHE A 139 -20.48 -16.48 -8.77
N TRP A 140 -20.22 -17.30 -9.77
CA TRP A 140 -19.14 -17.08 -10.73
C TRP A 140 -19.34 -15.81 -11.54
N THR A 141 -20.54 -15.55 -12.06
CA THR A 141 -20.85 -14.31 -12.80
C THR A 141 -20.64 -13.07 -11.95
N SER A 142 -21.00 -13.12 -10.67
CA SER A 142 -20.79 -12.02 -9.74
C SER A 142 -19.29 -11.75 -9.52
N LEU A 143 -18.50 -12.78 -9.27
CA LEU A 143 -17.05 -12.64 -9.15
C LEU A 143 -16.43 -12.10 -10.43
N TYR A 144 -16.84 -12.61 -11.60
CA TYR A 144 -16.37 -12.10 -12.89
C TYR A 144 -16.68 -10.59 -13.06
N ILE A 145 -17.88 -10.14 -12.70
CA ILE A 145 -18.27 -8.71 -12.73
C ILE A 145 -17.38 -7.91 -11.79
N ILE A 146 -17.18 -8.38 -10.56
CA ILE A 146 -16.31 -7.73 -9.57
C ILE A 146 -14.88 -7.58 -10.10
N PHE A 147 -14.31 -8.62 -10.72
CA PHE A 147 -12.98 -8.59 -11.29
C PHE A 147 -12.87 -7.67 -12.50
N LYS A 148 -13.75 -7.85 -13.48
CA LYS A 148 -13.73 -7.09 -14.74
C LYS A 148 -13.92 -5.60 -14.51
N TYR A 149 -14.84 -5.22 -13.61
CA TYR A 149 -15.18 -3.83 -13.31
C TYR A 149 -14.62 -3.35 -11.97
N ARG A 150 -13.53 -3.91 -11.52
CA ARG A 150 -12.91 -3.63 -10.22
C ARG A 150 -12.75 -2.14 -9.91
N LEU A 151 -12.30 -1.34 -10.88
CA LEU A 151 -12.17 0.12 -10.70
C LEU A 151 -13.49 0.80 -10.41
N LEU A 152 -14.60 0.30 -10.99
CA LEU A 152 -15.94 0.80 -10.70
C LEU A 152 -16.41 0.32 -9.32
N VAL A 153 -16.16 -0.96 -8.99
CA VAL A 153 -16.49 -1.53 -7.68
C VAL A 153 -15.79 -0.77 -6.56
N THR A 154 -14.52 -0.40 -6.75
CA THR A 154 -13.75 0.33 -5.73
C THR A 154 -14.06 1.82 -5.67
N LYS A 155 -14.54 2.43 -6.75
CA LYS A 155 -14.88 3.86 -6.82
C LYS A 155 -16.34 4.16 -6.47
N LYS A 156 -17.27 3.28 -6.86
CA LYS A 156 -18.72 3.50 -6.73
C LYS A 156 -19.35 2.47 -5.80
N ARG A 157 -19.68 2.87 -4.59
CA ARG A 157 -20.20 2.02 -3.51
C ARG A 157 -21.43 1.20 -3.89
N TYR A 158 -22.37 1.81 -4.60
CA TYR A 158 -23.57 1.10 -5.04
C TYR A 158 -23.27 -0.03 -6.04
N PHE A 159 -22.18 0.08 -6.79
CA PHE A 159 -21.79 -0.97 -7.73
C PHE A 159 -21.26 -2.21 -7.01
N TYR A 160 -20.57 -2.05 -5.87
CA TYR A 160 -20.19 -3.17 -5.01
C TYR A 160 -21.39 -3.95 -4.51
N LEU A 161 -22.40 -3.26 -3.95
CA LEU A 161 -23.62 -3.90 -3.47
C LEU A 161 -24.37 -4.59 -4.61
N PHE A 162 -24.50 -3.95 -5.77
CA PHE A 162 -25.13 -4.53 -6.95
C PHE A 162 -24.40 -5.78 -7.46
N ALA A 163 -23.08 -5.74 -7.56
CA ALA A 163 -22.25 -6.86 -8.01
C ALA A 163 -22.27 -8.05 -7.03
N SER A 164 -22.54 -7.79 -5.74
CA SER A 164 -22.64 -8.82 -4.70
C SER A 164 -24.04 -9.46 -4.62
N PHE A 165 -25.05 -8.87 -5.24
CA PHE A 165 -26.42 -9.39 -5.22
C PHE A 165 -26.58 -10.82 -5.76
N PRO A 166 -25.98 -11.22 -6.90
CA PRO A 166 -26.08 -12.60 -7.39
C PRO A 166 -25.44 -13.62 -6.43
N ILE A 167 -24.44 -13.20 -5.62
CA ILE A 167 -23.86 -14.07 -4.59
C ILE A 167 -24.89 -14.34 -3.48
N THR A 168 -25.60 -13.31 -3.06
CA THR A 168 -26.69 -13.45 -2.09
C THR A 168 -27.76 -14.42 -2.59
N LEU A 169 -28.16 -14.25 -3.85
CA LEU A 169 -29.15 -15.14 -4.49
C LEU A 169 -28.62 -16.58 -4.63
N SER A 170 -27.32 -16.76 -4.93
CA SER A 170 -26.71 -18.09 -5.02
C SER A 170 -26.75 -18.84 -3.69
N VAL A 171 -26.43 -18.15 -2.59
CA VAL A 171 -26.52 -18.73 -1.23
C VAL A 171 -27.94 -19.13 -0.90
N MET A 172 -28.91 -18.30 -1.23
CA MET A 172 -30.34 -18.61 -1.02
C MET A 172 -30.77 -19.83 -1.83
N LEU A 173 -30.37 -19.97 -3.09
CA LEU A 173 -30.73 -21.13 -3.94
C LEU A 173 -30.11 -22.42 -3.42
N ILE A 174 -28.83 -22.41 -3.00
CA ILE A 174 -28.18 -23.57 -2.39
C ILE A 174 -28.95 -24.01 -1.14
N SER A 175 -29.34 -23.05 -0.34
CA SER A 175 -30.05 -23.29 0.91
C SER A 175 -31.46 -23.82 0.68
N SER A 176 -32.21 -23.24 -0.26
CA SER A 176 -33.58 -23.68 -0.61
C SER A 176 -33.61 -25.05 -1.28
N SER A 177 -32.52 -25.53 -1.85
CA SER A 177 -32.43 -26.87 -2.45
C SER A 177 -32.60 -28.00 -1.43
N ARG A 178 -32.26 -27.74 -0.16
CA ARG A 178 -32.26 -28.75 0.92
C ARG A 178 -33.27 -28.49 2.01
N PHE A 179 -33.59 -27.21 2.26
CA PHE A 179 -34.46 -26.81 3.36
C PHE A 179 -35.71 -26.14 2.80
N GLN A 180 -36.91 -26.56 3.27
CA GLN A 180 -38.14 -25.87 2.97
C GLN A 180 -38.28 -24.67 3.90
N PHE A 181 -37.78 -23.51 3.46
CA PHE A 181 -37.86 -22.28 4.24
C PHE A 181 -39.22 -21.59 4.04
N SER A 182 -39.70 -20.98 5.11
CA SER A 182 -40.77 -19.98 5.00
C SER A 182 -40.29 -18.76 4.23
N LEU A 183 -41.21 -18.03 3.61
CA LEU A 183 -40.88 -16.77 2.93
C LEU A 183 -40.21 -15.77 3.90
N GLY A 184 -40.71 -15.71 5.14
CA GLY A 184 -40.15 -14.84 6.18
C GLY A 184 -38.67 -15.13 6.52
N TYR A 185 -38.33 -16.43 6.61
CA TYR A 185 -36.96 -16.85 6.87
C TYR A 185 -36.03 -16.51 5.71
N SER A 186 -36.46 -16.71 4.48
CA SER A 186 -35.68 -16.35 3.28
C SER A 186 -35.41 -14.84 3.20
N VAL A 187 -36.43 -14.02 3.52
CA VAL A 187 -36.27 -12.55 3.62
C VAL A 187 -35.29 -12.16 4.73
N GLY A 188 -35.35 -12.83 5.89
CA GLY A 188 -34.44 -12.62 7.00
C GLY A 188 -32.98 -12.88 6.63
N ILE A 189 -32.70 -14.01 5.96
CA ILE A 189 -31.34 -14.31 5.44
C ILE A 189 -30.87 -13.23 4.47
N PHE A 190 -31.74 -12.83 3.54
CA PHE A 190 -31.42 -11.77 2.59
C PHE A 190 -31.04 -10.45 3.30
N LEU A 191 -31.82 -10.04 4.29
CA LEU A 191 -31.55 -8.86 5.08
C LEU A 191 -30.21 -8.96 5.85
N LYS A 192 -29.92 -10.11 6.46
CA LYS A 192 -28.62 -10.38 7.12
C LYS A 192 -27.46 -10.12 6.18
N ILE A 193 -27.50 -10.72 4.98
CA ILE A 193 -26.41 -10.57 4.00
C ILE A 193 -26.27 -9.11 3.57
N CYS A 194 -27.37 -8.40 3.31
CA CYS A 194 -27.35 -6.99 2.97
C CYS A 194 -26.70 -6.14 4.07
N ILE A 195 -27.03 -6.39 5.34
CA ILE A 195 -26.44 -5.70 6.49
C ILE A 195 -24.94 -6.00 6.57
N MET A 196 -24.53 -7.24 6.41
CA MET A 196 -23.11 -7.63 6.46
C MET A 196 -22.30 -6.98 5.34
N LEU A 197 -22.82 -7.00 4.10
CA LEU A 197 -22.18 -6.34 2.96
C LEU A 197 -22.07 -4.82 3.19
N PHE A 198 -23.10 -4.20 3.74
CA PHE A 198 -23.09 -2.78 4.05
C PHE A 198 -22.03 -2.43 5.11
N ILE A 199 -21.92 -3.24 6.17
CA ILE A 199 -20.92 -3.05 7.21
C ILE A 199 -19.51 -3.25 6.64
N ALA A 200 -19.29 -4.32 5.85
CA ALA A 200 -18.02 -4.58 5.21
C ALA A 200 -17.60 -3.40 4.30
N GLU A 201 -18.52 -2.86 3.50
CA GLU A 201 -18.27 -1.67 2.67
C GLU A 201 -17.84 -0.47 3.50
N LYS A 202 -18.52 -0.21 4.65
CA LYS A 202 -18.15 0.91 5.54
C LYS A 202 -16.78 0.72 6.15
N VAL A 203 -16.49 -0.48 6.63
CA VAL A 203 -15.17 -0.79 7.21
C VAL A 203 -14.06 -0.63 6.17
N LEU A 204 -14.25 -1.15 4.95
CA LEU A 204 -13.28 -0.97 3.86
C LEU A 204 -13.07 0.51 3.51
N ALA A 205 -14.13 1.31 3.50
CA ALA A 205 -14.03 2.75 3.26
C ALA A 205 -13.20 3.46 4.34
N ILE A 206 -13.45 3.14 5.62
CA ILE A 206 -12.70 3.70 6.76
C ILE A 206 -11.22 3.27 6.69
N LEU A 207 -10.95 1.98 6.48
CA LEU A 207 -9.57 1.49 6.35
C LEU A 207 -8.82 2.18 5.22
N LYS A 208 -9.48 2.40 4.09
CA LYS A 208 -8.90 3.14 2.96
C LYS A 208 -8.55 4.58 3.34
N LEU A 209 -9.45 5.27 4.05
CA LEU A 209 -9.19 6.64 4.53
C LEU A 209 -8.01 6.67 5.49
N ILE A 210 -7.96 5.77 6.48
CA ILE A 210 -6.85 5.68 7.44
C ILE A 210 -5.51 5.46 6.71
N VAL A 211 -5.47 4.53 5.75
CA VAL A 211 -4.24 4.27 4.98
C VAL A 211 -3.83 5.46 4.13
N GLN A 212 -4.78 6.18 3.53
CA GLN A 212 -4.50 7.40 2.77
C GLN A 212 -3.95 8.49 3.68
N GLU A 213 -4.61 8.78 4.79
CA GLU A 213 -4.17 9.77 5.78
C GLU A 213 -2.79 9.44 6.34
N TYR A 214 -2.55 8.17 6.71
CA TYR A 214 -1.23 7.71 7.14
C TYR A 214 -0.16 7.91 6.06
N SER A 215 -0.47 7.64 4.79
CA SER A 215 0.46 7.82 3.68
C SER A 215 0.80 9.30 3.43
N GLU A 216 -0.17 10.20 3.62
CA GLU A 216 0.02 11.64 3.53
C GLU A 216 0.85 12.17 4.71
N LEU A 217 0.51 11.78 5.94
CA LEU A 217 1.30 12.12 7.13
C LEU A 217 2.76 11.65 6.98
N ARG A 218 2.97 10.44 6.47
CA ARG A 218 4.31 9.92 6.19
C ARG A 218 5.04 10.75 5.13
N LYS A 219 4.34 11.20 4.09
CA LYS A 219 4.88 12.07 3.04
C LYS A 219 5.33 13.42 3.62
N TYR A 220 4.49 14.05 4.44
CA TYR A 220 4.86 15.28 5.16
C TYR A 220 6.04 15.07 6.11
N SER A 221 6.11 13.91 6.77
CA SER A 221 7.23 13.55 7.66
C SER A 221 8.58 13.37 6.94
N TYR A 222 8.60 13.30 5.61
CA TYR A 222 9.83 13.13 4.80
C TYR A 222 10.23 14.37 4.01
N MET A 223 9.46 15.43 4.05
CA MET A 223 9.76 16.67 3.34
C MET A 223 10.30 17.73 4.31
N ASP A 224 11.25 18.51 3.84
CA ASP A 224 11.66 19.76 4.48
C ASP A 224 10.69 20.87 4.11
N THR A 225 10.11 21.52 5.12
CA THR A 225 9.05 22.52 4.94
C THR A 225 9.52 23.83 4.28
N LEU A 226 10.80 24.15 4.42
CA LEU A 226 11.35 25.36 3.84
C LEU A 226 11.64 25.20 2.34
N THR A 227 12.36 24.13 2.00
CA THR A 227 12.92 23.94 0.65
C THR A 227 12.12 22.99 -0.21
N ASN A 228 11.12 22.33 0.38
CA ASN A 228 10.32 21.29 -0.31
C ASN A 228 11.19 20.18 -0.94
N THR A 229 12.37 19.91 -0.35
CA THR A 229 13.22 18.75 -0.65
C THR A 229 12.88 17.61 0.31
N TYR A 230 13.45 16.43 0.09
CA TYR A 230 13.42 15.41 1.15
C TYR A 230 14.26 15.89 2.35
N ASN A 231 13.86 15.48 3.56
CA ASN A 231 14.57 15.81 4.78
C ASN A 231 15.61 14.75 5.17
N ARG A 232 16.37 15.02 6.25
CA ARG A 232 17.38 14.13 6.81
C ARG A 232 16.87 12.70 7.06
N ARG A 233 15.68 12.57 7.63
CA ARG A 233 15.11 11.24 7.92
C ARG A 233 14.91 10.42 6.63
N LYS A 234 14.45 11.06 5.55
CA LYS A 234 14.29 10.39 4.26
C LYS A 234 15.63 10.05 3.62
N PHE A 235 16.66 10.87 3.81
CA PHE A 235 18.02 10.57 3.39
C PHE A 235 18.56 9.31 4.07
N GLU A 236 18.50 9.26 5.41
CA GLU A 236 18.99 8.13 6.19
C GLU A 236 18.28 6.81 5.81
N GLU A 237 16.94 6.83 5.68
CA GLU A 237 16.16 5.67 5.25
C GLU A 237 16.50 5.26 3.80
N THR A 238 16.67 6.22 2.89
CA THR A 238 17.01 5.95 1.49
C THR A 238 18.38 5.33 1.34
N LEU A 239 19.37 5.85 2.06
CA LEU A 239 20.75 5.34 2.07
C LEU A 239 20.78 3.92 2.63
N GLN A 240 20.10 3.68 3.76
CA GLN A 240 19.98 2.35 4.35
C GLN A 240 19.30 1.34 3.40
N GLU A 241 18.21 1.74 2.72
CA GLU A 241 17.54 0.90 1.71
C GLU A 241 18.47 0.49 0.56
N ILE A 242 19.41 1.35 0.16
CA ILE A 242 20.38 1.05 -0.89
C ILE A 242 21.41 0.05 -0.38
N ILE A 243 21.98 0.29 0.80
CA ILE A 243 22.97 -0.57 1.43
C ILE A 243 22.43 -2.00 1.67
N GLU A 244 21.18 -2.12 2.16
CA GLU A 244 20.53 -3.40 2.41
C GLU A 244 20.04 -4.12 1.15
N SER A 245 20.09 -3.46 -0.02
CA SER A 245 19.62 -4.07 -1.25
C SER A 245 20.55 -5.20 -1.69
N GLN A 246 20.02 -6.42 -1.89
CA GLN A 246 20.79 -7.60 -2.36
C GLN A 246 21.44 -7.42 -3.75
N TYR A 247 21.05 -6.38 -4.48
CA TYR A 247 21.61 -6.01 -5.77
C TYR A 247 22.33 -4.68 -5.58
N MET A 248 23.56 -4.72 -5.10
CA MET A 248 24.40 -3.54 -5.05
C MET A 248 24.69 -3.06 -6.47
N SER A 249 24.01 -2.01 -6.87
CA SER A 249 24.42 -1.17 -7.98
C SER A 249 25.30 -0.05 -7.42
N VAL A 250 26.38 0.27 -8.10
CA VAL A 250 27.20 1.45 -7.80
C VAL A 250 26.29 2.67 -7.69
N PHE A 251 26.51 3.46 -6.64
CA PHE A 251 25.76 4.70 -6.42
C PHE A 251 26.71 5.78 -5.91
N THR A 252 26.37 7.04 -6.15
CA THR A 252 27.17 8.18 -5.69
C THR A 252 26.40 8.99 -4.65
N VAL A 253 27.07 9.29 -3.55
CA VAL A 253 26.58 10.20 -2.51
C VAL A 253 27.33 11.51 -2.63
N VAL A 254 26.59 12.60 -2.69
CA VAL A 254 27.11 13.95 -2.79
C VAL A 254 26.61 14.74 -1.60
N LEU A 255 27.49 15.47 -0.93
CA LEU A 255 27.17 16.44 0.12
C LEU A 255 27.59 17.81 -0.34
N PHE A 256 26.74 18.80 -0.26
CA PHE A 256 27.09 20.19 -0.50
C PHE A 256 26.58 21.10 0.61
N ASP A 257 27.26 22.23 0.76
CA ASP A 257 26.98 23.25 1.75
C ASP A 257 27.12 24.63 1.11
N VAL A 258 26.26 25.56 1.54
CA VAL A 258 26.26 26.94 1.00
C VAL A 258 27.39 27.75 1.60
N ASP A 259 28.31 28.18 0.75
CA ASP A 259 29.49 28.93 1.17
C ASP A 259 29.12 30.27 1.83
N ALA A 260 29.68 30.51 3.01
CA ALA A 260 29.47 31.74 3.78
C ALA A 260 27.98 32.05 4.06
N PHE A 261 27.12 31.03 4.22
CA PHE A 261 25.69 31.20 4.45
C PHE A 261 25.38 32.09 5.66
N LYS A 262 26.15 32.00 6.73
CA LYS A 262 26.01 32.90 7.88
C LYS A 262 26.20 34.37 7.48
N HIS A 263 27.13 34.68 6.58
CA HIS A 263 27.33 36.04 6.09
C HIS A 263 26.13 36.56 5.30
N ILE A 264 25.49 35.69 4.51
CA ILE A 264 24.24 36.03 3.81
C ILE A 264 23.16 36.41 4.83
N ASN A 265 22.96 35.58 5.86
CA ASN A 265 21.99 35.84 6.93
C ASN A 265 22.30 37.15 7.69
N ASP A 266 23.56 37.36 8.05
CA ASP A 266 23.99 38.53 8.83
C ASP A 266 23.87 39.84 8.01
N THR A 267 24.07 39.78 6.70
CA THR A 267 24.06 40.94 5.81
C THR A 267 22.67 41.28 5.28
N TYR A 268 21.88 40.26 4.89
CA TYR A 268 20.62 40.47 4.18
C TYR A 268 19.40 39.97 5.00
N GLY A 269 19.61 39.41 6.19
CA GLY A 269 18.60 38.89 7.06
C GLY A 269 18.25 37.40 6.79
N HIS A 270 17.71 36.72 7.79
CA HIS A 270 17.33 35.29 7.70
C HIS A 270 16.37 34.99 6.58
N ALA A 271 15.47 35.92 6.26
CA ALA A 271 14.52 35.71 5.15
C ALA A 271 15.19 35.66 3.77
N ALA A 272 16.32 36.43 3.60
CA ALA A 272 17.15 36.33 2.40
C ALA A 272 17.93 35.01 2.36
N GLY A 273 18.40 34.53 3.52
CA GLY A 273 18.97 33.18 3.63
C GLY A 273 18.01 32.08 3.26
N ASP A 274 16.77 32.12 3.78
CA ASP A 274 15.73 31.18 3.44
C ASP A 274 15.38 31.21 1.95
N TYR A 275 15.32 32.40 1.35
CA TYR A 275 15.17 32.56 -0.10
C TYR A 275 16.34 31.93 -0.85
N THR A 276 17.58 32.16 -0.42
CA THR A 276 18.77 31.58 -1.05
C THR A 276 18.73 30.07 -1.07
N LEU A 277 18.38 29.43 0.06
CA LEU A 277 18.26 27.98 0.13
C LEU A 277 17.17 27.45 -0.82
N LYS A 278 16.04 28.12 -0.95
CA LYS A 278 14.95 27.74 -1.89
C LYS A 278 15.43 27.83 -3.33
N GLU A 279 16.09 28.93 -3.71
CA GLU A 279 16.58 29.13 -5.07
C GLU A 279 17.65 28.10 -5.44
N ILE A 280 18.62 27.83 -4.54
CA ILE A 280 19.64 26.78 -4.76
C ILE A 280 18.95 25.42 -4.99
N CYS A 281 17.98 25.06 -4.16
CA CYS A 281 17.26 23.80 -4.35
C CYS A 281 16.52 23.74 -5.69
N GLU A 282 15.97 24.85 -6.16
CA GLU A 282 15.30 24.92 -7.45
C GLU A 282 16.28 24.78 -8.62
N LEU A 283 17.44 25.47 -8.56
CA LEU A 283 18.51 25.32 -9.54
C LEU A 283 18.99 23.86 -9.63
N VAL A 284 19.19 23.21 -8.48
CA VAL A 284 19.58 21.79 -8.42
C VAL A 284 18.49 20.91 -9.08
N ARG A 285 17.20 21.13 -8.76
CA ARG A 285 16.11 20.36 -9.36
C ARG A 285 16.03 20.54 -10.88
N ILE A 286 16.19 21.77 -11.36
CA ILE A 286 16.19 22.07 -12.80
C ILE A 286 17.32 21.29 -13.49
N LYS A 287 18.55 21.32 -12.93
CA LYS A 287 19.68 20.58 -13.51
C LYS A 287 19.43 19.09 -13.51
N LEU A 288 19.02 18.49 -12.36
CA LEU A 288 18.74 17.07 -12.26
C LEU A 288 17.63 16.62 -13.23
N LYS A 289 16.60 17.44 -13.44
CA LYS A 289 15.52 17.15 -14.37
C LYS A 289 15.96 17.24 -15.83
N ASN A 290 16.75 18.24 -16.19
CA ASN A 290 17.23 18.44 -17.56
C ASN A 290 18.16 17.31 -18.00
N GLU A 291 18.98 16.79 -17.10
CA GLU A 291 19.87 15.66 -17.36
C GLU A 291 19.16 14.30 -17.26
N ASN A 292 17.85 14.29 -17.01
CA ASN A 292 17.04 13.07 -16.87
C ASN A 292 17.66 12.03 -15.91
N THR A 293 18.27 12.51 -14.83
CA THR A 293 19.02 11.69 -13.87
C THR A 293 18.12 11.13 -12.75
N SER A 294 18.60 10.05 -12.12
CA SER A 294 17.98 9.45 -10.92
C SER A 294 18.30 10.19 -9.62
N GLY A 295 18.99 11.34 -9.68
CA GLY A 295 19.42 12.11 -8.51
C GLY A 295 18.26 12.54 -7.61
N GLN A 296 18.38 12.26 -6.31
CA GLN A 296 17.41 12.65 -5.28
C GLN A 296 18.04 13.66 -4.33
N LEU A 297 17.39 14.82 -4.15
CA LEU A 297 17.88 15.92 -3.30
C LEU A 297 17.25 15.85 -1.91
N PHE A 298 18.10 16.00 -0.88
CA PHE A 298 17.76 15.95 0.54
C PHE A 298 18.36 17.14 1.27
N ARG A 299 17.62 17.75 2.20
CA ARG A 299 18.17 18.70 3.15
C ARG A 299 18.52 17.97 4.44
N TYR A 300 19.80 18.02 4.82
CA TYR A 300 20.29 17.33 6.02
C TYR A 300 20.12 18.18 7.27
N GLY A 301 20.39 19.49 7.15
CA GLY A 301 20.18 20.47 8.21
C GLY A 301 20.80 21.81 7.84
N GLY A 302 20.26 22.90 8.34
CA GLY A 302 20.79 24.22 8.06
C GLY A 302 20.93 24.50 6.56
N ASP A 303 22.18 24.64 6.13
CA ASP A 303 22.68 24.89 4.78
C ASP A 303 23.32 23.65 4.11
N GLU A 304 23.20 22.47 4.73
CA GLU A 304 23.76 21.21 4.24
C GLU A 304 22.71 20.38 3.49
N PHE A 305 23.10 19.88 2.31
CA PHE A 305 22.26 19.09 1.43
C PHE A 305 22.98 17.86 0.88
N PHE A 306 22.24 16.76 0.76
CA PHE A 306 22.71 15.57 0.08
C PHE A 306 22.02 15.36 -1.26
N ILE A 307 22.74 14.75 -2.21
CA ILE A 307 22.14 14.16 -3.42
C ILE A 307 22.61 12.69 -3.50
N ILE A 308 21.68 11.78 -3.76
CA ILE A 308 22.00 10.37 -4.02
C ILE A 308 21.70 10.09 -5.47
N PHE A 309 22.69 9.64 -6.23
CA PHE A 309 22.57 9.18 -7.60
C PHE A 309 22.59 7.65 -7.63
N ARG A 310 21.58 7.04 -8.27
CA ARG A 310 21.52 5.58 -8.48
C ARG A 310 21.62 5.29 -9.96
N ASN A 311 22.43 4.30 -10.33
CA ASN A 311 22.58 3.84 -11.72
C ASN A 311 23.07 4.93 -12.70
N ASN A 312 23.75 5.96 -12.25
CA ASN A 312 24.46 6.91 -13.10
C ASN A 312 25.94 6.55 -13.15
N ARG A 313 26.58 6.79 -14.29
CA ARG A 313 28.03 6.63 -14.43
C ARG A 313 28.75 7.76 -13.69
N GLU A 314 29.96 7.49 -13.21
CA GLU A 314 30.77 8.47 -12.46
C GLU A 314 30.97 9.76 -13.27
N GLU A 315 31.30 9.67 -14.57
CA GLU A 315 31.48 10.82 -15.43
C GLU A 315 30.23 11.67 -15.58
N GLU A 316 29.06 11.05 -15.70
CA GLU A 316 27.77 11.76 -15.75
C GLU A 316 27.51 12.52 -14.46
N VAL A 317 27.78 11.90 -13.29
CA VAL A 317 27.63 12.57 -12.00
C VAL A 317 28.59 13.74 -11.86
N LYS A 318 29.84 13.59 -12.30
CA LYS A 318 30.83 14.67 -12.28
C LYS A 318 30.39 15.87 -13.13
N GLU A 319 29.89 15.63 -14.33
CA GLU A 319 29.37 16.68 -15.22
C GLU A 319 28.15 17.39 -14.62
N ILE A 320 27.21 16.61 -14.08
CA ILE A 320 26.00 17.17 -13.45
C ILE A 320 26.35 18.04 -12.25
N ILE A 321 27.21 17.56 -11.37
CA ILE A 321 27.57 18.30 -10.13
C ILE A 321 28.43 19.52 -10.46
N GLY A 322 29.37 19.41 -11.39
CA GLY A 322 30.12 20.57 -11.90
C GLY A 322 29.16 21.64 -12.44
N GLY A 323 28.22 21.25 -13.29
CA GLY A 323 27.21 22.17 -13.80
C GLY A 323 26.28 22.77 -12.75
N ILE A 324 26.01 22.07 -11.63
CA ILE A 324 25.27 22.64 -10.48
C ILE A 324 26.10 23.73 -9.80
N VAL A 325 27.38 23.47 -9.52
CA VAL A 325 28.29 24.46 -8.89
C VAL A 325 28.40 25.73 -9.75
N ASP A 326 28.60 25.56 -11.06
CA ASP A 326 28.68 26.68 -12.00
C ASP A 326 27.36 27.47 -12.07
N MET A 327 26.24 26.77 -12.12
CA MET A 327 24.92 27.40 -12.17
C MET A 327 24.64 28.23 -10.92
N VAL A 328 24.94 27.70 -9.73
CA VAL A 328 24.71 28.41 -8.46
C VAL A 328 25.63 29.63 -8.38
N SER A 329 26.91 29.50 -8.72
CA SER A 329 27.90 30.59 -8.62
C SER A 329 27.65 31.73 -9.60
N THR A 330 27.06 31.41 -10.77
CA THR A 330 26.73 32.42 -11.80
C THR A 330 25.34 33.03 -11.61
N TYR A 331 24.48 32.43 -10.79
CA TYR A 331 23.12 32.93 -10.56
C TYR A 331 23.09 34.24 -9.79
N ASP A 332 22.22 35.17 -10.18
CA ASP A 332 21.97 36.43 -9.48
C ASP A 332 20.82 36.28 -8.49
N PHE A 333 21.11 36.06 -7.22
CA PHE A 333 20.11 35.99 -6.16
C PHE A 333 19.54 37.41 -5.93
N LYS A 334 18.24 37.55 -6.21
CA LYS A 334 17.54 38.84 -6.08
C LYS A 334 16.50 38.75 -4.96
N TYR A 335 16.78 39.39 -3.84
CA TYR A 335 15.87 39.46 -2.72
C TYR A 335 15.56 40.90 -2.35
N GLU A 336 14.27 41.29 -2.45
CA GLU A 336 13.82 42.67 -2.32
C GLU A 336 14.57 43.63 -3.28
N LYS A 337 15.38 44.56 -2.71
CA LYS A 337 16.21 45.52 -3.46
C LYS A 337 17.67 45.07 -3.61
N ASN A 338 18.02 43.95 -3.03
CA ASN A 338 19.40 43.46 -3.01
C ASN A 338 19.64 42.43 -4.11
N SER A 339 20.82 42.48 -4.71
CA SER A 339 21.31 41.43 -5.61
C SER A 339 22.68 40.98 -5.11
N PHE A 340 22.89 39.69 -4.98
CA PHE A 340 24.13 39.09 -4.46
C PHE A 340 24.42 37.76 -5.11
N LYS A 341 25.65 37.27 -4.94
CA LYS A 341 26.08 35.95 -5.38
C LYS A 341 26.21 35.00 -4.19
N ALA A 342 25.98 33.74 -4.44
CA ALA A 342 26.27 32.66 -3.51
C ALA A 342 26.98 31.53 -4.27
N SER A 343 27.73 30.73 -3.55
CA SER A 343 28.37 29.53 -4.10
C SER A 343 28.15 28.34 -3.17
N ILE A 344 28.46 27.15 -3.66
CA ILE A 344 28.38 25.91 -2.90
C ILE A 344 29.73 25.18 -3.00
N SER A 345 30.13 24.58 -1.89
CA SER A 345 31.23 23.60 -1.85
C SER A 345 30.70 22.22 -1.78
N VAL A 346 31.32 21.26 -2.48
CA VAL A 346 30.78 19.92 -2.69
C VAL A 346 31.80 18.83 -2.43
N GLY A 347 31.40 17.81 -1.67
CA GLY A 347 32.13 16.54 -1.58
C GLY A 347 31.30 15.44 -2.28
N ALA A 348 31.93 14.54 -3.01
CA ALA A 348 31.27 13.41 -3.68
C ALA A 348 32.06 12.13 -3.48
N VAL A 349 31.33 11.02 -3.25
CA VAL A 349 31.91 9.68 -3.06
C VAL A 349 31.10 8.68 -3.87
N GLU A 350 31.75 7.92 -4.73
CA GLU A 350 31.20 6.75 -5.37
C GLU A 350 31.34 5.55 -4.44
N VAL A 351 30.24 4.86 -4.18
CA VAL A 351 30.21 3.67 -3.32
C VAL A 351 30.10 2.45 -4.22
N VAL A 352 31.16 1.64 -4.24
CA VAL A 352 31.28 0.43 -5.06
C VAL A 352 31.15 -0.84 -4.22
N ASP A 353 31.49 -0.76 -2.91
CA ASP A 353 31.46 -1.87 -1.97
C ASP A 353 30.50 -1.62 -0.82
N ILE A 354 30.15 -2.69 -0.08
CA ILE A 354 29.29 -2.59 1.09
C ILE A 354 30.05 -1.85 2.20
N GLN A 355 29.52 -0.69 2.58
CA GLN A 355 30.02 0.15 3.68
C GLN A 355 28.88 0.42 4.66
N GLU A 356 29.24 0.73 5.91
CA GLU A 356 28.25 1.23 6.86
C GLU A 356 27.83 2.66 6.50
N GLN A 357 26.56 2.97 6.74
CA GLN A 357 26.00 4.30 6.46
C GLN A 357 26.86 5.45 7.01
N GLN A 358 27.37 5.29 8.23
CA GLN A 358 28.18 6.31 8.88
C GLN A 358 29.55 6.50 8.21
N GLU A 359 30.13 5.44 7.66
CA GLU A 359 31.40 5.53 6.92
C GLU A 359 31.24 6.35 5.65
N ILE A 360 30.18 6.10 4.89
CA ILE A 360 29.86 6.87 3.66
C ILE A 360 29.66 8.35 3.99
N ILE A 361 28.90 8.66 5.05
CA ILE A 361 28.67 10.05 5.49
C ILE A 361 29.98 10.71 5.88
N ASN A 362 30.82 10.02 6.65
CA ASN A 362 32.13 10.58 7.07
C ASN A 362 33.05 10.82 5.89
N ASP A 363 33.07 9.96 4.90
CA ASP A 363 33.95 10.09 3.74
C ASP A 363 33.53 11.25 2.83
N VAL A 364 32.23 11.42 2.59
CA VAL A 364 31.75 12.57 1.82
C VAL A 364 31.96 13.90 2.55
N ASP A 365 31.83 13.90 3.90
CA ASP A 365 32.08 15.09 4.72
C ASP A 365 33.56 15.50 4.68
N LYS A 366 34.52 14.55 4.77
CA LYS A 366 35.93 14.82 4.57
C LYS A 366 36.22 15.51 3.23
N LYS A 367 35.58 15.08 2.16
CA LYS A 367 35.70 15.66 0.83
C LYS A 367 35.11 17.06 0.76
N LEU A 368 33.98 17.31 1.37
CA LEU A 368 33.40 18.64 1.51
C LEU A 368 34.33 19.56 2.29
N TYR A 369 34.92 19.09 3.39
CA TYR A 369 35.90 19.85 4.16
C TYR A 369 37.12 20.25 3.30
N ILE A 370 37.64 19.35 2.47
CA ILE A 370 38.73 19.63 1.53
C ILE A 370 38.28 20.68 0.51
N ALA A 371 37.07 20.61 -0.04
CA ALA A 371 36.56 21.62 -0.96
C ALA A 371 36.54 23.02 -0.32
N LYS A 372 36.02 23.11 0.91
CA LYS A 372 36.00 24.38 1.68
C LYS A 372 37.39 24.90 1.98
N SER A 373 38.35 24.04 2.34
CA SER A 373 39.72 24.43 2.65
C SER A 373 40.52 24.87 1.43
N LYS A 374 40.23 24.37 0.24
CA LYS A 374 40.91 24.71 -1.02
C LYS A 374 40.36 25.97 -1.71
N GLY A 375 39.51 26.74 -1.05
CA GLY A 375 39.03 28.02 -1.58
C GLY A 375 37.53 28.06 -1.90
N LYS A 376 36.79 27.03 -1.52
CA LYS A 376 35.30 26.92 -1.74
C LYS A 376 34.90 26.87 -3.22
N ASN A 377 33.62 26.98 -3.51
CA ASN A 377 33.06 27.00 -4.87
C ASN A 377 33.65 25.93 -5.80
N GLN A 378 33.74 24.72 -5.34
CA GLN A 378 34.35 23.60 -6.07
C GLN A 378 33.84 22.24 -5.60
N VAL A 379 34.12 21.22 -6.40
CA VAL A 379 33.83 19.83 -6.11
C VAL A 379 35.11 19.06 -5.80
N VAL A 380 35.07 18.19 -4.78
CA VAL A 380 36.10 17.18 -4.49
C VAL A 380 35.50 15.79 -4.55
N TYR A 381 36.10 14.94 -5.39
CA TYR A 381 35.71 13.55 -5.60
C TYR A 381 36.60 12.60 -4.83
#